data_5af9d82372b0000cb88137d2a45e2867
#
_entry.id   5af9d82372b0000cb88137d2a45e2867
#
_cell.length_a   1.000
_cell.length_b   1.000
_cell.length_c   1.000
_cell.angle_alpha   90.00
_cell.angle_beta   90.00
_cell.angle_gamma   90.00
#
_symmetry.space_group_name_H-M   'P 1'
#
loop_
_entity.id
_entity.type
_entity.pdbx_description
1 polymer ?
#
loop_
_entity_poly.entity_id
_entity_poly.type
_entity_poly.pdbx_seq_one_letter_code
_entity_poly.pdbx_strand_id
1 'polypeptide(L)'
;MMVTIGVLAVQGDFEEHMAMLETLGVEVKDVRLPRDLHGIDGIILPGGESTAMTTIMLRRGMWDALKKAFEEGLPAYGTCAGSILLAKDIGAGSDRVKPFGMIDMVIERNAYGRQIASREVFLEEHELGEDEPLHAVFIRAPRIVKVGPAVKVLATYDGDPVLVREGNFLASTFHPELTDDYRVHEYFVKMVKGEV
;
A
#
# COMPACT_ATOMS: atom_id res chain seq x y z
N MET A 1 -22.65 -7.92 -0.58
CA MET A 1 -22.55 -7.14 -1.83
C MET A 1 -21.17 -7.40 -2.39
N MET A 2 -21.01 -7.57 -3.70
CA MET A 2 -19.69 -7.71 -4.33
C MET A 2 -19.04 -6.33 -4.30
N VAL A 3 -17.82 -6.24 -3.77
CA VAL A 3 -17.07 -4.98 -3.72
C VAL A 3 -16.20 -4.84 -4.96
N THR A 4 -16.03 -3.60 -5.43
CA THR A 4 -15.16 -3.25 -6.54
C THR A 4 -13.90 -2.55 -6.02
N ILE A 5 -12.74 -3.15 -6.23
CA ILE A 5 -11.46 -2.56 -5.82
C ILE A 5 -10.72 -2.02 -7.04
N GLY A 6 -10.41 -0.72 -7.00
CA GLY A 6 -9.53 -0.10 -7.98
C GLY A 6 -8.06 -0.43 -7.73
N VAL A 7 -7.27 -0.57 -8.79
CA VAL A 7 -5.81 -0.60 -8.70
C VAL A 7 -5.25 0.56 -9.51
N LEU A 8 -4.41 1.39 -8.90
CA LEU A 8 -3.82 2.56 -9.56
C LEU A 8 -2.83 2.11 -10.64
N ALA A 9 -3.27 2.12 -11.90
CA ALA A 9 -2.54 1.61 -13.06
C ALA A 9 -1.81 2.73 -13.81
N VAL A 10 -1.01 3.52 -13.11
CA VAL A 10 -0.21 4.61 -13.71
C VAL A 10 1.27 4.24 -13.87
N GLN A 11 1.80 3.39 -12.99
CA GLN A 11 3.17 2.86 -13.02
C GLN A 11 3.33 1.79 -11.94
N GLY A 12 4.14 0.76 -12.15
CA GLY A 12 4.51 -0.28 -11.18
C GLY A 12 3.72 -1.58 -11.33
N ASP A 13 3.68 -2.35 -10.25
CA ASP A 13 3.26 -3.76 -10.21
C ASP A 13 1.72 -3.90 -10.05
N PHE A 14 0.96 -3.15 -10.85
CA PHE A 14 -0.52 -3.11 -10.71
C PHE A 14 -1.20 -4.37 -11.25
N GLU A 15 -0.61 -5.06 -12.24
CA GLU A 15 -1.19 -6.27 -12.83
C GLU A 15 -1.20 -7.44 -11.84
N GLU A 16 -0.13 -7.58 -11.03
CA GLU A 16 0.01 -8.59 -9.99
C GLU A 16 -1.05 -8.39 -8.88
N HIS A 17 -1.29 -7.15 -8.45
CA HIS A 17 -2.36 -6.86 -7.51
C HIS A 17 -3.75 -7.19 -8.06
N MET A 18 -3.99 -6.90 -9.35
CA MET A 18 -5.25 -7.23 -10.01
C MET A 18 -5.48 -8.75 -10.03
N ALA A 19 -4.46 -9.53 -10.41
CA ALA A 19 -4.53 -10.99 -10.43
C ALA A 19 -4.84 -11.58 -9.04
N MET A 20 -4.23 -11.06 -7.97
CA MET A 20 -4.53 -11.50 -6.61
C MET A 20 -5.98 -11.21 -6.21
N LEU A 21 -6.48 -10.02 -6.49
CA LEU A 21 -7.85 -9.63 -6.17
C LEU A 21 -8.87 -10.47 -6.97
N GLU A 22 -8.61 -10.75 -8.25
CA GLU A 22 -9.44 -11.63 -9.08
C GLU A 22 -9.52 -13.05 -8.51
N THR A 23 -8.40 -13.58 -8.00
CA THR A 23 -8.35 -14.89 -7.34
C THR A 23 -9.20 -14.91 -6.06
N LEU A 24 -9.31 -13.78 -5.35
CA LEU A 24 -10.17 -13.60 -4.18
C LEU A 24 -11.65 -13.38 -4.54
N GLY A 25 -12.01 -13.41 -5.82
CA GLY A 25 -13.39 -13.22 -6.29
C GLY A 25 -13.92 -11.80 -6.11
N VAL A 26 -13.03 -10.80 -6.12
CA VAL A 26 -13.33 -9.37 -6.03
C VAL A 26 -13.45 -8.79 -7.43
N GLU A 27 -14.40 -7.87 -7.65
CA GLU A 27 -14.43 -7.10 -8.89
C GLU A 27 -13.27 -6.12 -8.91
N VAL A 28 -12.49 -6.13 -10.00
CA VAL A 28 -11.25 -5.33 -10.12
C VAL A 28 -11.37 -4.32 -11.25
N LYS A 29 -10.88 -3.10 -11.00
CA LYS A 29 -10.88 -2.02 -11.97
C LYS A 29 -9.50 -1.36 -12.05
N ASP A 30 -8.92 -1.24 -13.25
CA ASP A 30 -7.73 -0.42 -13.44
C ASP A 30 -8.11 1.08 -13.37
N VAL A 31 -7.37 1.84 -12.56
CA VAL A 31 -7.61 3.27 -12.33
C VAL A 31 -6.46 4.07 -12.92
N ARG A 32 -6.72 4.79 -14.02
CA ARG A 32 -5.71 5.58 -14.76
C ARG A 32 -6.02 7.07 -14.79
N LEU A 33 -7.29 7.43 -14.69
CA LEU A 33 -7.79 8.80 -14.78
C LEU A 33 -8.78 9.06 -13.64
N PRO A 34 -9.01 10.33 -13.23
CA PRO A 34 -9.92 10.68 -12.14
C PRO A 34 -11.33 10.09 -12.27
N ARG A 35 -11.85 9.99 -13.49
CA ARG A 35 -13.17 9.40 -13.75
C ARG A 35 -13.28 7.92 -13.38
N ASP A 36 -12.14 7.20 -13.36
CA ASP A 36 -12.09 5.77 -13.06
C ASP A 36 -12.30 5.49 -11.57
N LEU A 37 -12.18 6.51 -10.70
CA LEU A 37 -12.49 6.43 -9.27
C LEU A 37 -14.00 6.25 -9.00
N HIS A 38 -14.84 6.53 -10.01
CA HIS A 38 -16.28 6.35 -9.82
C HIS A 38 -16.65 4.87 -9.71
N GLY A 39 -17.37 4.53 -8.62
CA GLY A 39 -17.92 3.19 -8.41
C GLY A 39 -16.92 2.17 -7.88
N ILE A 40 -15.77 2.58 -7.34
CA ILE A 40 -14.89 1.72 -6.56
C ILE A 40 -15.18 1.89 -5.07
N ASP A 41 -15.04 0.80 -4.30
CA ASP A 41 -15.25 0.76 -2.86
C ASP A 41 -13.93 0.87 -2.08
N GLY A 42 -12.80 0.68 -2.74
CA GLY A 42 -11.45 0.82 -2.20
C GLY A 42 -10.41 0.89 -3.31
N ILE A 43 -9.17 1.28 -3.01
CA ILE A 43 -8.10 1.38 -4.01
C ILE A 43 -6.77 0.84 -3.49
N ILE A 44 -6.01 0.15 -4.37
CA ILE A 44 -4.62 -0.22 -4.13
C ILE A 44 -3.69 0.75 -4.86
N LEU A 45 -2.69 1.27 -4.15
CA LEU A 45 -1.56 2.03 -4.67
C LEU A 45 -0.37 1.07 -4.77
N PRO A 46 0.02 0.60 -5.96
CA PRO A 46 1.01 -0.47 -6.11
C PRO A 46 2.43 -0.01 -5.78
N GLY A 47 3.33 -0.99 -5.71
CA GLY A 47 4.77 -0.77 -5.78
C GLY A 47 5.19 -0.13 -7.10
N GLY A 48 6.39 0.46 -7.12
CA GLY A 48 6.91 1.14 -8.29
C GLY A 48 7.91 2.24 -7.93
N GLU A 49 7.98 3.31 -8.74
CA GLU A 49 8.84 4.46 -8.46
C GLU A 49 7.98 5.67 -8.02
N SER A 50 8.06 6.03 -6.74
CA SER A 50 7.19 7.04 -6.11
C SER A 50 7.27 8.43 -6.75
N THR A 51 8.43 8.83 -7.31
CA THR A 51 8.60 10.10 -8.01
C THR A 51 7.87 10.09 -9.37
N ALA A 52 8.00 8.98 -10.11
CA ALA A 52 7.29 8.80 -11.39
C ALA A 52 5.77 8.77 -11.16
N MET A 53 5.32 8.00 -10.18
CA MET A 53 3.90 7.94 -9.79
C MET A 53 3.35 9.33 -9.45
N THR A 54 4.05 10.08 -8.58
CA THR A 54 3.67 11.46 -8.22
C THR A 54 3.57 12.35 -9.46
N THR A 55 4.59 12.31 -10.33
CA THR A 55 4.64 13.13 -11.54
C THR A 55 3.47 12.84 -12.48
N ILE A 56 3.16 11.56 -12.70
CA ILE A 56 2.06 11.13 -13.58
C ILE A 56 0.73 11.54 -12.97
N MET A 57 0.54 11.29 -11.67
CA MET A 57 -0.70 11.65 -10.97
C MET A 57 -0.98 13.14 -11.01
N LEU A 58 0.03 13.98 -10.75
CA LEU A 58 -0.11 15.44 -10.83
C LEU A 58 -0.47 15.92 -12.24
N ARG A 59 0.21 15.39 -13.27
CA ARG A 59 -0.08 15.75 -14.67
C ARG A 59 -1.49 15.38 -15.13
N ARG A 60 -2.07 14.32 -14.57
CA ARG A 60 -3.40 13.80 -14.93
C ARG A 60 -4.52 14.28 -14.01
N GLY A 61 -4.22 15.11 -13.01
CA GLY A 61 -5.19 15.53 -11.99
C GLY A 61 -5.61 14.39 -11.04
N MET A 62 -4.93 13.24 -11.11
CA MET A 62 -5.23 12.07 -10.30
C MET A 62 -4.88 12.29 -8.82
N TRP A 63 -3.81 13.04 -8.55
CA TRP A 63 -3.39 13.31 -7.17
C TRP A 63 -4.48 14.03 -6.38
N ASP A 64 -5.05 15.11 -6.93
CA ASP A 64 -6.10 15.88 -6.26
C ASP A 64 -7.41 15.06 -6.13
N ALA A 65 -7.73 14.28 -7.15
CA ALA A 65 -8.90 13.40 -7.13
C ALA A 65 -8.78 12.30 -6.05
N LEU A 66 -7.63 11.65 -5.93
CA LEU A 66 -7.37 10.66 -4.87
C LEU A 66 -7.37 11.31 -3.49
N LYS A 67 -6.70 12.46 -3.32
CA LYS A 67 -6.68 13.18 -2.05
C LYS A 67 -8.09 13.47 -1.55
N LYS A 68 -8.96 13.96 -2.44
CA LYS A 68 -10.37 14.21 -2.14
C LYS A 68 -11.11 12.91 -1.78
N ALA A 69 -10.93 11.85 -2.55
CA ALA A 69 -11.57 10.56 -2.30
C ALA A 69 -11.16 9.98 -0.92
N PHE A 70 -9.89 10.11 -0.53
CA PHE A 70 -9.39 9.68 0.77
C PHE A 70 -9.99 10.51 1.92
N GLU A 71 -10.11 11.82 1.74
CA GLU A 71 -10.77 12.71 2.70
C GLU A 71 -12.28 12.42 2.82
N GLU A 72 -12.91 11.90 1.77
CA GLU A 72 -14.28 11.42 1.75
C GLU A 72 -14.44 9.98 2.29
N GLY A 73 -13.33 9.33 2.67
CA GLY A 73 -13.33 8.05 3.38
C GLY A 73 -13.05 6.82 2.51
N LEU A 74 -12.63 6.97 1.24
CA LEU A 74 -12.26 5.83 0.39
C LEU A 74 -11.11 5.05 1.02
N PRO A 75 -11.27 3.74 1.35
CA PRO A 75 -10.20 2.90 1.84
C PRO A 75 -9.07 2.76 0.82
N ALA A 76 -7.82 2.77 1.31
CA ALA A 76 -6.67 2.56 0.46
C ALA A 76 -5.62 1.63 1.07
N TYR A 77 -4.99 0.84 0.20
CA TYR A 77 -3.84 0.02 0.53
C TYR A 77 -2.64 0.43 -0.34
N GLY A 78 -1.49 0.71 0.29
CA GLY A 78 -0.25 1.05 -0.40
C GLY A 78 0.85 0.03 -0.18
N THR A 79 1.44 -0.52 -1.26
CA THR A 79 2.60 -1.40 -1.19
C THR A 79 3.87 -0.66 -1.60
N CYS A 80 4.97 -0.85 -0.92
CA CYS A 80 6.28 -0.29 -1.24
C CYS A 80 6.22 1.23 -1.58
N ALA A 81 6.24 1.62 -2.86
CA ALA A 81 6.05 3.00 -3.29
C ALA A 81 4.68 3.57 -2.88
N GLY A 82 3.63 2.76 -2.91
CA GLY A 82 2.29 3.13 -2.44
C GLY A 82 2.28 3.47 -0.94
N SER A 83 3.04 2.75 -0.11
CA SER A 83 3.18 3.07 1.32
C SER A 83 3.84 4.43 1.55
N ILE A 84 4.83 4.78 0.72
CA ILE A 84 5.47 6.11 0.73
C ILE A 84 4.43 7.20 0.42
N LEU A 85 3.55 6.96 -0.56
CA LEU A 85 2.51 7.92 -0.92
C LEU A 85 1.47 8.12 0.17
N LEU A 86 1.17 7.11 0.99
CA LEU A 86 0.22 7.22 2.11
C LEU A 86 0.82 7.85 3.37
N ALA A 87 2.15 7.86 3.51
CA ALA A 87 2.82 8.35 4.70
C ALA A 87 2.62 9.86 4.91
N LYS A 88 2.66 10.28 6.18
CA LYS A 88 2.63 11.69 6.61
C LYS A 88 3.98 12.37 6.42
N ASP A 89 5.07 11.65 6.65
CA ASP A 89 6.43 12.14 6.50
C ASP A 89 7.29 11.10 5.77
N ILE A 90 8.04 11.54 4.77
CA ILE A 90 8.86 10.69 3.91
C ILE A 90 10.36 11.02 4.01
N GLY A 91 10.74 11.76 5.06
CA GLY A 91 12.13 12.12 5.33
C GLY A 91 12.71 13.15 4.35
N ALA A 92 13.99 13.46 4.53
CA ALA A 92 14.70 14.43 3.72
C ALA A 92 15.01 13.92 2.28
N GLY A 93 15.11 14.82 1.31
CA GLY A 93 15.46 14.49 -0.08
C GLY A 93 14.29 14.01 -0.94
N SER A 94 13.09 14.36 -0.57
CA SER A 94 11.84 13.91 -1.19
C SER A 94 11.08 14.99 -1.96
N ASP A 95 11.70 16.09 -2.35
CA ASP A 95 11.07 17.26 -2.99
C ASP A 95 10.23 16.94 -4.24
N ARG A 96 10.43 15.76 -4.83
CA ARG A 96 9.71 15.30 -6.03
C ARG A 96 8.57 14.35 -5.74
N VAL A 97 8.39 13.92 -4.48
CA VAL A 97 7.30 13.04 -4.06
C VAL A 97 6.33 13.86 -3.23
N LYS A 98 5.06 13.80 -3.59
CA LYS A 98 3.99 14.46 -2.85
C LYS A 98 3.13 13.39 -2.16
N PRO A 99 3.37 13.08 -0.88
CA PRO A 99 2.56 12.11 -0.15
C PRO A 99 1.17 12.67 0.15
N PHE A 100 0.22 11.76 0.37
CA PHE A 100 -1.15 12.09 0.75
C PHE A 100 -1.28 12.41 2.24
N GLY A 101 -0.38 11.88 3.10
CA GLY A 101 -0.40 12.12 4.54
C GLY A 101 -1.54 11.46 5.28
N MET A 102 -1.93 10.26 4.87
CA MET A 102 -3.10 9.55 5.39
C MET A 102 -2.77 8.62 6.55
N ILE A 103 -1.51 8.23 6.73
CA ILE A 103 -1.03 7.41 7.85
C ILE A 103 0.01 8.21 8.63
N ASP A 104 -0.16 8.33 9.95
CA ASP A 104 0.79 9.02 10.84
C ASP A 104 2.05 8.17 11.04
N MET A 105 2.83 8.05 9.96
CA MET A 105 4.11 7.36 9.96
C MET A 105 5.20 8.19 9.29
N VAL A 106 6.44 7.96 9.74
CA VAL A 106 7.66 8.44 9.08
C VAL A 106 8.27 7.28 8.34
N ILE A 107 8.45 7.41 7.03
CA ILE A 107 8.99 6.37 6.16
C ILE A 107 10.21 6.88 5.39
N GLU A 108 11.31 6.13 5.44
CA GLU A 108 12.55 6.43 4.71
C GLU A 108 12.63 5.61 3.43
N ARG A 109 12.84 6.31 2.29
CA ARG A 109 12.76 5.71 0.95
C ARG A 109 13.93 4.80 0.57
N ASN A 110 15.11 4.97 1.11
CA ASN A 110 16.34 4.26 0.73
C ASN A 110 17.13 3.78 1.96
N ALA A 111 16.42 3.35 2.99
CA ALA A 111 17.00 3.04 4.29
C ALA A 111 17.88 1.78 4.28
N TYR A 112 17.59 0.84 3.40
CA TYR A 112 18.40 -0.37 3.22
C TYR A 112 19.39 -0.14 2.08
N GLY A 113 20.69 -0.01 2.39
CA GLY A 113 21.77 0.19 1.40
C GLY A 113 21.74 -0.86 0.27
N ARG A 114 22.53 -0.64 -0.80
CA ARG A 114 22.51 -1.40 -2.07
C ARG A 114 22.59 -2.93 -1.96
N GLN A 115 23.08 -3.50 -0.84
CA GLN A 115 23.26 -4.95 -0.66
C GLN A 115 22.10 -5.66 0.06
N ILE A 116 21.18 -4.90 0.70
CA ILE A 116 20.06 -5.49 1.46
C ILE A 116 18.73 -5.24 0.74
N ALA A 117 18.81 -4.75 -0.49
CA ALA A 117 17.70 -4.14 -1.19
C ALA A 117 16.60 -5.11 -1.65
N SER A 118 16.86 -6.44 -1.67
CA SER A 118 15.85 -7.42 -2.10
C SER A 118 16.04 -8.72 -1.34
N ARG A 119 14.98 -9.21 -0.71
CA ARG A 119 14.95 -10.49 0.00
C ARG A 119 13.53 -11.03 0.06
N GLU A 120 13.44 -12.33 0.09
CA GLU A 120 12.24 -13.10 0.38
C GLU A 120 12.36 -13.66 1.79
N VAL A 121 11.34 -13.46 2.62
CA VAL A 121 11.33 -13.86 4.02
C VAL A 121 9.94 -14.33 4.45
N PHE A 122 9.89 -15.00 5.60
CA PHE A 122 8.68 -15.38 6.29
C PHE A 122 8.61 -14.59 7.60
N LEU A 123 7.56 -13.77 7.77
CA LEU A 123 7.37 -12.94 8.95
C LEU A 123 6.65 -13.76 10.01
N GLU A 124 7.34 -14.01 11.12
CA GLU A 124 6.80 -14.76 12.27
C GLU A 124 5.87 -13.89 13.14
N GLU A 125 6.12 -12.57 13.18
CA GLU A 125 5.36 -11.63 14.00
C GLU A 125 4.34 -10.86 13.16
N HIS A 126 3.08 -11.35 13.12
CA HIS A 126 1.98 -10.67 12.43
C HIS A 126 0.62 -10.91 13.10
N GLU A 127 -0.37 -10.05 12.79
CA GLU A 127 -1.75 -10.11 13.31
C GLU A 127 -2.80 -10.48 12.22
N LEU A 128 -2.42 -11.13 11.15
CA LEU A 128 -3.33 -11.47 10.04
C LEU A 128 -4.04 -12.82 10.20
N GLY A 129 -4.24 -13.29 11.42
CA GLY A 129 -4.83 -14.61 11.70
C GLY A 129 -3.85 -15.73 11.36
N GLU A 130 -4.15 -16.98 11.57
CA GLU A 130 -3.34 -18.18 11.34
C GLU A 130 -1.90 -18.10 11.94
N ASP A 131 -1.47 -19.17 12.59
CA ASP A 131 -0.15 -19.27 13.23
C ASP A 131 1.01 -19.49 12.22
N GLU A 132 0.72 -19.45 10.91
CA GLU A 132 1.73 -19.66 9.86
C GLU A 132 2.41 -18.33 9.49
N PRO A 133 3.75 -18.32 9.35
CA PRO A 133 4.49 -17.10 8.97
C PRO A 133 3.96 -16.47 7.67
N LEU A 134 3.91 -15.14 7.63
CA LEU A 134 3.45 -14.38 6.48
C LEU A 134 4.56 -14.26 5.43
N HIS A 135 4.31 -14.70 4.21
CA HIS A 135 5.29 -14.62 3.13
C HIS A 135 5.45 -13.18 2.62
N ALA A 136 6.66 -12.65 2.62
CA ALA A 136 6.97 -11.28 2.26
C ALA A 136 8.19 -11.17 1.33
N VAL A 137 8.02 -10.44 0.22
CA VAL A 137 9.08 -10.13 -0.72
C VAL A 137 9.41 -8.65 -0.62
N PHE A 138 10.65 -8.34 -0.21
CA PHE A 138 11.16 -6.97 -0.15
C PHE A 138 12.00 -6.69 -1.40
N ILE A 139 11.71 -5.60 -2.11
CA ILE A 139 12.47 -5.14 -3.28
C ILE A 139 12.75 -3.65 -3.10
N ARG A 140 14.00 -3.29 -2.78
CA ARG A 140 14.40 -1.91 -2.48
C ARG A 140 13.42 -1.21 -1.53
N ALA A 141 12.98 -1.95 -0.53
CA ALA A 141 11.90 -1.56 0.34
C ALA A 141 12.19 -0.26 1.10
N PRO A 142 11.19 0.58 1.32
CA PRO A 142 11.30 1.67 2.28
C PRO A 142 11.28 1.12 3.70
N ARG A 143 11.68 1.92 4.69
CA ARG A 143 11.67 1.58 6.11
C ARG A 143 10.73 2.51 6.87
N ILE A 144 9.79 1.95 7.62
CA ILE A 144 8.99 2.72 8.58
C ILE A 144 9.83 2.88 9.83
N VAL A 145 10.25 4.13 10.11
CA VAL A 145 11.13 4.44 11.25
C VAL A 145 10.38 4.92 12.48
N LYS A 146 9.13 5.36 12.30
CA LYS A 146 8.26 5.83 13.37
C LYS A 146 6.80 5.71 12.97
N VAL A 147 5.95 5.36 13.93
CA VAL A 147 4.48 5.37 13.82
C VAL A 147 3.86 6.21 14.92
N GLY A 148 2.75 6.85 14.61
CA GLY A 148 1.93 7.60 15.58
C GLY A 148 1.08 6.68 16.46
N PRO A 149 0.47 7.22 17.52
CA PRO A 149 -0.25 6.43 18.52
C PRO A 149 -1.55 5.79 18.01
N ALA A 150 -2.12 6.28 16.91
CA ALA A 150 -3.32 5.72 16.29
C ALA A 150 -3.01 4.64 15.24
N VAL A 151 -1.73 4.46 14.87
CA VAL A 151 -1.30 3.48 13.89
C VAL A 151 -1.15 2.12 14.55
N LYS A 152 -1.90 1.14 14.05
CA LYS A 152 -1.77 -0.26 14.44
C LYS A 152 -0.68 -0.93 13.61
N VAL A 153 0.32 -1.52 14.27
CA VAL A 153 1.35 -2.35 13.63
C VAL A 153 0.79 -3.76 13.51
N LEU A 154 0.68 -4.26 12.27
CA LEU A 154 0.11 -5.58 11.96
C LEU A 154 1.18 -6.64 11.67
N ALA A 155 2.39 -6.23 11.29
CA ALA A 155 3.54 -7.13 11.18
C ALA A 155 4.85 -6.37 11.39
N THR A 156 5.85 -7.07 11.93
CA THR A 156 7.22 -6.56 12.13
C THR A 156 8.24 -7.47 11.44
N TYR A 157 9.39 -6.89 11.09
CA TYR A 157 10.55 -7.61 10.59
C TYR A 157 11.83 -6.96 11.14
N ASP A 158 12.68 -7.75 11.80
CA ASP A 158 13.91 -7.27 12.49
C ASP A 158 13.61 -6.09 13.47
N GLY A 159 12.42 -6.08 14.08
CA GLY A 159 11.96 -5.04 15.01
C GLY A 159 11.37 -3.78 14.35
N ASP A 160 11.41 -3.68 13.02
CA ASP A 160 10.79 -2.57 12.28
C ASP A 160 9.34 -2.92 11.89
N PRO A 161 8.40 -1.96 11.96
CA PRO A 161 7.07 -2.13 11.37
C PRO A 161 7.17 -2.30 9.85
N VAL A 162 6.51 -3.33 9.30
CA VAL A 162 6.49 -3.60 7.86
C VAL A 162 5.09 -3.67 7.27
N LEU A 163 4.07 -3.86 8.12
CA LEU A 163 2.66 -3.75 7.76
C LEU A 163 1.95 -2.95 8.84
N VAL A 164 1.30 -1.85 8.45
CA VAL A 164 0.63 -0.94 9.38
C VAL A 164 -0.74 -0.51 8.87
N ARG A 165 -1.64 -0.18 9.82
CA ARG A 165 -2.98 0.35 9.52
C ARG A 165 -3.30 1.57 10.37
N GLU A 166 -3.91 2.58 9.76
CA GLU A 166 -4.59 3.66 10.45
C GLU A 166 -5.95 3.93 9.82
N GLY A 167 -7.02 3.69 10.57
CA GLY A 167 -8.39 3.84 10.06
C GLY A 167 -8.64 3.00 8.79
N ASN A 168 -8.93 3.69 7.68
CA ASN A 168 -9.21 3.08 6.38
C ASN A 168 -7.95 2.89 5.50
N PHE A 169 -6.76 3.10 6.04
CA PHE A 169 -5.52 3.06 5.30
C PHE A 169 -4.61 1.93 5.78
N LEU A 170 -4.17 1.09 4.84
CA LEU A 170 -3.23 -0.01 5.05
C LEU A 170 -1.95 0.29 4.27
N ALA A 171 -0.78 -0.03 4.83
CA ALA A 171 0.50 0.13 4.14
C ALA A 171 1.45 -1.02 4.46
N SER A 172 2.09 -1.59 3.43
CA SER A 172 3.18 -2.55 3.56
C SER A 172 4.45 -2.03 2.90
N THR A 173 5.62 -2.32 3.49
CA THR A 173 6.92 -2.02 2.90
C THR A 173 7.39 -3.12 1.95
N PHE A 174 6.75 -4.28 1.95
CA PHE A 174 7.00 -5.45 1.12
C PHE A 174 5.93 -5.63 0.05
N HIS A 175 6.13 -6.58 -0.86
CA HIS A 175 5.31 -6.89 -2.01
C HIS A 175 4.59 -8.24 -1.80
N PRO A 176 3.40 -8.29 -1.16
CA PRO A 176 2.65 -9.54 -1.05
C PRO A 176 2.11 -10.03 -2.40
N GLU A 177 1.92 -9.11 -3.36
CA GLU A 177 1.47 -9.42 -4.73
C GLU A 177 2.45 -10.29 -5.54
N LEU A 178 3.68 -10.44 -5.05
CA LEU A 178 4.70 -11.30 -5.66
C LEU A 178 4.81 -12.68 -4.98
N THR A 179 3.83 -13.03 -4.16
CA THR A 179 3.76 -14.31 -3.43
C THR A 179 2.42 -14.99 -3.68
N ASP A 180 2.28 -16.24 -3.22
CA ASP A 180 1.00 -16.95 -3.19
C ASP A 180 0.24 -16.73 -1.86
N ASP A 181 0.65 -15.76 -1.04
CA ASP A 181 0.03 -15.43 0.24
C ASP A 181 -0.99 -14.30 0.10
N TYR A 182 -2.25 -14.64 0.09
CA TYR A 182 -3.36 -13.70 -0.13
C TYR A 182 -3.78 -12.93 1.12
N ARG A 183 -3.27 -13.26 2.32
CA ARG A 183 -3.77 -12.74 3.61
C ARG A 183 -3.78 -11.21 3.72
N VAL A 184 -2.79 -10.52 3.15
CA VAL A 184 -2.76 -9.04 3.16
C VAL A 184 -3.88 -8.47 2.30
N HIS A 185 -4.07 -9.02 1.08
CA HIS A 185 -5.16 -8.60 0.19
C HIS A 185 -6.53 -8.94 0.77
N GLU A 186 -6.70 -10.12 1.35
CA GLU A 186 -7.93 -10.50 2.08
C GLU A 186 -8.23 -9.55 3.23
N TYR A 187 -7.21 -9.17 3.99
CA TYR A 187 -7.36 -8.20 5.08
C TYR A 187 -7.85 -6.85 4.53
N PHE A 188 -7.27 -6.37 3.43
CA PHE A 188 -7.74 -5.14 2.80
C PHE A 188 -9.18 -5.27 2.27
N VAL A 189 -9.54 -6.39 1.64
CA VAL A 189 -10.93 -6.66 1.22
C VAL A 189 -11.89 -6.63 2.41
N LYS A 190 -11.52 -7.21 3.56
CA LYS A 190 -12.30 -7.15 4.80
C LYS A 190 -12.43 -5.72 5.33
N MET A 191 -11.35 -4.92 5.25
CA MET A 191 -11.42 -3.48 5.59
C MET A 191 -12.44 -2.74 4.72
N VAL A 192 -12.42 -2.95 3.41
CA VAL A 192 -13.37 -2.32 2.46
C VAL A 192 -14.81 -2.72 2.78
N LYS A 193 -15.03 -3.97 3.22
CA LYS A 193 -16.35 -4.47 3.64
C LYS A 193 -16.77 -4.00 5.04
N GLY A 194 -15.87 -3.41 5.83
CA GLY A 194 -16.13 -3.03 7.21
C GLY A 194 -16.20 -4.23 8.16
N GLU A 195 -15.49 -5.31 7.87
CA GLU A 195 -15.48 -6.57 8.63
C GLU A 195 -14.34 -6.61 9.66
N VAL A 196 -13.39 -5.68 9.61
CA VAL A 196 -12.24 -5.56 10.51
C VAL A 196 -11.95 -4.10 10.85
#